data_603e734d47f2b7fb94158e386a5ba1eb
#
_entry.id   603e734d47f2b7fb94158e386a5ba1eb
#
_cell.length_a   1.000
_cell.length_b   1.000
_cell.length_c   1.000
_cell.angle_alpha   90.00
_cell.angle_beta   90.00
_cell.angle_gamma   90.00
#
_symmetry.space_group_name_H-M   'P 1'
#
loop_
_entity.id
_entity.type
_entity.pdbx_description
1 polymer ?
#
loop_
_entity_poly.entity_id
_entity_poly.type
_entity_poly.pdbx_seq_one_letter_code
_entity_poly.pdbx_strand_id
1 'polypeptide(L)'
;MKLKNIMRLILPVVAGAMVATSCHGDLDIMQDNRLSASNMWKDATDVTQSTYGIYERMRSCFVHNNTNVFYWGEVRVGTYMWGSSIVNLAHDNDMIGVESSTMNGSNASTSWSALYSTIDQANAVLKYAPIVNMSEKERSFAIGQASFARAYCYFWAARLWGDVPLNLVPIESVSQPECYPVRAPKADVYAQIGVDIQTALDNAANLGSDCYFATKTAVNLLKAEYALWMYTNQKGGDSYLTLAQDALDALDLTNNA
;
A
#
# COMPACT_ATOMS: atom_id res chain seq x y z
N MET A 1 -31.49 27.73 62.01
CA MET A 1 -31.20 26.55 61.17
C MET A 1 -29.93 25.90 61.71
N LYS A 2 -29.96 24.62 62.13
CA LYS A 2 -28.82 24.02 62.87
C LYS A 2 -27.67 23.71 61.90
N LEU A 3 -26.45 24.03 62.26
CA LEU A 3 -25.20 23.88 61.47
C LEU A 3 -25.10 22.49 60.83
N LYS A 4 -25.61 21.44 61.50
CA LYS A 4 -25.71 20.07 60.98
C LYS A 4 -26.49 19.92 59.63
N ASN A 5 -27.55 20.75 59.48
CA ASN A 5 -28.38 20.67 58.26
C ASN A 5 -27.74 21.40 57.06
N ILE A 6 -26.96 22.43 57.33
CA ILE A 6 -26.18 23.13 56.28
C ILE A 6 -25.04 22.22 55.78
N MET A 7 -24.35 21.54 56.70
CA MET A 7 -23.28 20.63 56.35
C MET A 7 -23.74 19.40 55.51
N ARG A 8 -24.97 18.90 55.76
CA ARG A 8 -25.61 17.81 54.98
C ARG A 8 -25.99 18.22 53.56
N LEU A 9 -26.20 19.51 53.31
CA LEU A 9 -26.53 20.02 51.98
C LEU A 9 -25.26 20.39 51.20
N ILE A 10 -24.21 20.85 51.85
CA ILE A 10 -22.96 21.30 51.21
C ILE A 10 -22.10 20.10 50.82
N LEU A 11 -22.05 19.03 51.61
CA LEU A 11 -21.23 17.86 51.39
C LEU A 11 -21.49 17.17 50.02
N PRO A 12 -22.75 16.89 49.60
CA PRO A 12 -23.02 16.30 48.30
C PRO A 12 -22.76 17.24 47.14
N VAL A 13 -22.89 18.57 47.31
CA VAL A 13 -22.60 19.56 46.27
C VAL A 13 -21.10 19.66 46.04
N VAL A 14 -20.27 19.65 47.06
CA VAL A 14 -18.82 19.67 46.96
C VAL A 14 -18.30 18.34 46.37
N ALA A 15 -18.88 17.20 46.80
CA ALA A 15 -18.53 15.89 46.21
C ALA A 15 -18.92 15.81 44.71
N GLY A 16 -20.08 16.36 44.33
CA GLY A 16 -20.51 16.45 42.92
C GLY A 16 -19.63 17.37 42.08
N ALA A 17 -19.14 18.48 42.65
CA ALA A 17 -18.23 19.40 41.97
C ALA A 17 -16.82 18.79 41.74
N MET A 18 -16.33 17.95 42.64
CA MET A 18 -15.05 17.26 42.49
C MET A 18 -15.07 16.16 41.41
N VAL A 19 -16.22 15.57 41.12
CA VAL A 19 -16.35 14.57 40.02
C VAL A 19 -16.46 15.24 38.65
N ALA A 20 -16.91 16.52 38.61
CA ALA A 20 -17.02 17.27 37.34
C ALA A 20 -15.69 17.88 36.86
N THR A 21 -14.63 17.88 37.68
CA THR A 21 -13.27 18.29 37.28
C THR A 21 -12.42 17.12 36.82
N SER A 22 -13.03 16.01 36.36
CA SER A 22 -12.32 14.90 35.74
C SER A 22 -11.66 15.38 34.46
N CYS A 23 -10.36 15.51 34.56
CA CYS A 23 -9.31 15.65 33.53
C CYS A 23 -9.81 15.64 32.08
N HIS A 24 -10.02 16.82 31.49
CA HIS A 24 -10.33 16.94 30.07
C HIS A 24 -9.08 17.24 29.22
N GLY A 25 -7.91 17.37 29.83
CA GLY A 25 -6.67 17.71 29.13
C GLY A 25 -5.51 16.72 29.29
N ASP A 26 -5.51 15.95 30.39
CA ASP A 26 -4.35 15.09 30.70
C ASP A 26 -4.41 13.70 30.06
N LEU A 27 -5.48 13.36 29.34
CA LEU A 27 -5.61 12.08 28.62
C LEU A 27 -5.20 12.16 27.15
N ASP A 28 -5.02 13.36 26.62
CA ASP A 28 -4.43 13.61 25.29
C ASP A 28 -2.89 13.64 25.38
N ILE A 29 -2.30 12.61 25.96
CA ILE A 29 -0.84 12.43 25.90
C ILE A 29 -0.50 12.06 24.46
N MET A 30 -0.01 13.04 23.70
CA MET A 30 0.63 12.76 22.41
C MET A 30 1.76 11.76 22.68
N GLN A 31 1.65 10.58 22.13
CA GLN A 31 2.69 9.56 22.25
C GLN A 31 3.85 9.95 21.33
N ASP A 32 4.82 10.71 21.85
CA ASP A 32 6.01 11.15 21.09
C ASP A 32 6.89 9.99 20.62
N ASN A 33 6.72 8.80 21.20
CA ASN A 33 7.44 7.58 20.85
C ASN A 33 6.73 6.67 19.85
N ARG A 34 5.57 7.05 19.35
CA ARG A 34 4.86 6.37 18.26
C ARG A 34 4.55 7.34 17.15
N LEU A 35 4.91 6.93 15.93
CA LEU A 35 4.53 7.68 14.73
C LEU A 35 3.01 7.58 14.53
N SER A 36 2.38 8.74 14.42
CA SER A 36 0.97 8.91 14.09
C SER A 36 0.85 9.97 13.01
N ALA A 37 -0.28 10.07 12.32
CA ALA A 37 -0.49 11.09 11.30
C ALA A 37 -0.33 12.51 11.84
N SER A 38 -0.51 12.75 13.15
CA SER A 38 -0.38 14.05 13.78
C SER A 38 1.07 14.44 14.13
N ASN A 39 1.97 13.48 14.31
CA ASN A 39 3.37 13.74 14.70
C ASN A 39 4.40 13.33 13.64
N MET A 40 3.98 12.71 12.57
CA MET A 40 4.74 12.43 11.35
C MET A 40 4.45 13.54 10.31
N TRP A 41 5.17 13.57 9.22
CA TRP A 41 4.96 14.49 8.09
C TRP A 41 5.35 15.95 8.39
N LYS A 42 6.38 16.15 9.20
CA LYS A 42 6.86 17.49 9.60
C LYS A 42 7.76 18.14 8.55
N ASP A 43 8.59 17.34 7.90
CA ASP A 43 9.59 17.82 6.95
C ASP A 43 9.86 16.83 5.81
N ALA A 44 10.78 17.20 4.92
CA ALA A 44 11.19 16.40 3.77
C ALA A 44 11.76 15.04 4.17
N THR A 45 12.41 14.94 5.34
CA THR A 45 13.00 13.69 5.82
C THR A 45 11.92 12.65 6.11
N ASP A 46 10.81 13.06 6.74
CA ASP A 46 9.68 12.18 7.04
C ASP A 46 9.08 11.58 5.76
N VAL A 47 8.86 12.41 4.73
CA VAL A 47 8.35 11.98 3.44
C VAL A 47 9.33 11.03 2.74
N THR A 48 10.63 11.35 2.78
CA THR A 48 11.67 10.53 2.15
C THR A 48 11.77 9.17 2.81
N GLN A 49 11.81 9.12 4.13
CA GLN A 49 11.85 7.85 4.89
C GLN A 49 10.58 7.02 4.68
N SER A 50 9.41 7.66 4.62
CA SER A 50 8.16 6.99 4.28
C SER A 50 8.18 6.40 2.87
N THR A 51 8.79 7.10 1.92
CA THR A 51 8.97 6.61 0.56
C THR A 51 9.86 5.36 0.53
N TYR A 52 10.94 5.35 1.30
CA TYR A 52 11.79 4.14 1.46
C TYR A 52 11.02 3.01 2.14
N GLY A 53 10.16 3.32 3.11
CA GLY A 53 9.29 2.37 3.77
C GLY A 53 8.33 1.64 2.83
N ILE A 54 7.92 2.25 1.70
CA ILE A 54 7.13 1.58 0.66
C ILE A 54 7.87 0.35 0.12
N TYR A 55 9.15 0.49 -0.20
CA TYR A 55 9.97 -0.60 -0.76
C TYR A 55 10.24 -1.71 0.25
N GLU A 56 10.38 -1.38 1.53
CA GLU A 56 10.48 -2.41 2.58
C GLU A 56 9.17 -3.23 2.67
N ARG A 57 8.02 -2.58 2.56
CA ARG A 57 6.72 -3.27 2.51
C ARG A 57 6.57 -4.10 1.23
N MET A 58 6.98 -3.58 0.09
CA MET A 58 7.02 -4.36 -1.17
C MET A 58 7.92 -5.57 -1.03
N ARG A 59 9.14 -5.41 -0.52
CA ARG A 59 10.06 -6.51 -0.27
C ARG A 59 9.46 -7.57 0.65
N SER A 60 8.83 -7.14 1.73
CA SER A 60 8.14 -8.04 2.66
C SER A 60 6.96 -8.76 2.00
N CYS A 61 6.19 -8.07 1.16
CA CYS A 61 5.06 -8.65 0.45
C CYS A 61 5.46 -9.68 -0.59
N PHE A 62 6.43 -9.34 -1.44
CA PHE A 62 6.72 -10.14 -2.63
C PHE A 62 7.79 -11.21 -2.40
N VAL A 63 8.77 -10.95 -1.56
CA VAL A 63 10.00 -11.75 -1.51
C VAL A 63 10.31 -12.31 -0.12
N HIS A 64 10.30 -11.48 0.93
CA HIS A 64 10.94 -11.84 2.18
C HIS A 64 10.11 -12.79 3.04
N ASN A 65 8.99 -12.33 3.58
CA ASN A 65 8.23 -13.12 4.57
C ASN A 65 7.21 -14.07 3.93
N ASN A 66 6.67 -13.69 2.79
CA ASN A 66 5.57 -14.40 2.16
C ASN A 66 5.97 -15.10 0.86
N THR A 67 7.09 -14.72 0.23
CA THR A 67 7.52 -15.25 -1.08
C THR A 67 6.36 -15.32 -2.10
N ASN A 68 5.46 -14.37 -2.02
CA ASN A 68 4.19 -14.39 -2.75
C ASN A 68 4.39 -14.43 -4.27
N VAL A 69 5.42 -13.76 -4.79
CA VAL A 69 5.72 -13.79 -6.23
C VAL A 69 5.95 -15.21 -6.74
N PHE A 70 6.55 -16.06 -5.92
CA PHE A 70 6.77 -17.47 -6.24
C PHE A 70 5.46 -18.24 -6.28
N TYR A 71 4.59 -18.10 -5.28
CA TYR A 71 3.30 -18.79 -5.25
C TYR A 71 2.31 -18.24 -6.28
N TRP A 72 2.30 -16.94 -6.50
CA TRP A 72 1.39 -16.31 -7.47
C TRP A 72 1.79 -16.54 -8.92
N GLY A 73 3.07 -16.73 -9.19
CA GLY A 73 3.64 -16.95 -10.51
C GLY A 73 4.07 -18.39 -10.73
N GLU A 74 5.25 -18.75 -10.25
CA GLU A 74 6.00 -19.94 -10.64
C GLU A 74 5.34 -21.26 -10.26
N VAL A 75 4.76 -21.35 -9.06
CA VAL A 75 4.09 -22.59 -8.62
C VAL A 75 2.86 -22.88 -9.47
N ARG A 76 2.13 -21.83 -9.90
CA ARG A 76 0.90 -22.00 -10.69
C ARG A 76 1.12 -22.48 -12.12
N VAL A 77 2.32 -22.30 -12.66
CA VAL A 77 2.65 -22.78 -14.02
C VAL A 77 3.27 -24.19 -14.02
N GLY A 78 3.37 -24.84 -12.84
CA GLY A 78 3.87 -26.20 -12.71
C GLY A 78 5.38 -26.35 -12.86
N THR A 79 6.14 -25.28 -12.80
CA THR A 79 7.61 -25.30 -12.86
C THR A 79 8.19 -25.92 -11.59
N TYR A 80 7.50 -25.78 -10.48
CA TYR A 80 7.88 -26.31 -9.18
C TYR A 80 6.79 -27.25 -8.65
N MET A 81 7.20 -28.32 -8.04
CA MET A 81 6.33 -29.31 -7.42
C MET A 81 6.65 -29.45 -5.93
N TRP A 82 5.65 -29.83 -5.18
CA TRP A 82 5.85 -30.20 -3.79
C TRP A 82 6.80 -31.40 -3.65
N GLY A 83 7.80 -31.26 -2.79
CA GLY A 83 8.77 -32.33 -2.54
C GLY A 83 8.26 -33.33 -1.51
N SER A 84 8.84 -34.54 -1.51
CA SER A 84 8.46 -35.62 -0.59
C SER A 84 8.90 -35.38 0.87
N SER A 85 9.68 -34.36 1.16
CA SER A 85 10.23 -34.06 2.48
C SER A 85 9.63 -32.77 3.02
N ILE A 86 8.70 -32.87 3.96
CA ILE A 86 8.04 -31.75 4.58
C ILE A 86 8.94 -31.12 5.64
N VAL A 87 9.48 -29.94 5.36
CA VAL A 87 10.33 -29.18 6.28
C VAL A 87 9.57 -28.01 6.93
N ASN A 88 8.57 -27.46 6.24
CA ASN A 88 7.79 -26.33 6.73
C ASN A 88 6.33 -26.42 6.27
N LEU A 89 5.47 -26.94 7.14
CA LEU A 89 4.06 -27.21 6.86
C LEU A 89 3.25 -26.01 6.36
N ALA A 90 3.60 -24.80 6.75
CA ALA A 90 2.84 -23.61 6.34
C ALA A 90 3.02 -23.30 4.84
N HIS A 91 4.26 -23.39 4.35
CA HIS A 91 4.58 -23.19 2.94
C HIS A 91 4.19 -24.38 2.07
N ASP A 92 4.36 -25.60 2.60
CA ASP A 92 3.99 -26.82 1.89
C ASP A 92 2.47 -26.88 1.62
N ASN A 93 1.65 -26.41 2.56
CA ASN A 93 0.20 -26.33 2.37
C ASN A 93 -0.20 -25.43 1.20
N ASP A 94 0.51 -24.35 0.97
CA ASP A 94 0.22 -23.45 -0.16
C ASP A 94 0.62 -24.10 -1.49
N MET A 95 1.77 -24.78 -1.57
CA MET A 95 2.17 -25.53 -2.76
C MET A 95 1.20 -26.66 -3.08
N ILE A 96 0.87 -27.48 -2.08
CA ILE A 96 -0.11 -28.55 -2.21
C ILE A 96 -1.47 -28.00 -2.65
N GLY A 97 -1.91 -26.86 -2.09
CA GLY A 97 -3.15 -26.20 -2.44
C GLY A 97 -3.20 -25.77 -3.90
N VAL A 98 -2.10 -25.24 -4.44
CA VAL A 98 -1.99 -24.86 -5.86
C VAL A 98 -2.02 -26.09 -6.75
N GLU A 99 -1.18 -27.12 -6.47
CA GLU A 99 -1.10 -28.34 -7.27
C GLU A 99 -2.41 -29.12 -7.30
N SER A 100 -3.08 -29.20 -6.14
CA SER A 100 -4.34 -29.95 -5.99
C SER A 100 -5.58 -29.15 -6.34
N SER A 101 -5.42 -27.88 -6.70
CA SER A 101 -6.55 -26.94 -6.92
C SER A 101 -7.47 -26.82 -5.70
N THR A 102 -6.93 -26.92 -4.49
CA THR A 102 -7.66 -26.87 -3.21
C THR A 102 -7.40 -25.60 -2.42
N MET A 103 -6.87 -24.55 -3.08
CA MET A 103 -6.61 -23.27 -2.46
C MET A 103 -7.90 -22.67 -1.86
N ASN A 104 -7.78 -22.16 -0.65
CA ASN A 104 -8.88 -21.54 0.08
C ASN A 104 -8.36 -20.38 0.94
N GLY A 105 -9.26 -19.67 1.63
CA GLY A 105 -8.91 -18.49 2.44
C GLY A 105 -7.97 -18.75 3.63
N SER A 106 -7.66 -20.00 3.95
CA SER A 106 -6.70 -20.37 5.00
C SER A 106 -5.26 -20.45 4.50
N ASN A 107 -5.05 -20.46 3.18
CA ASN A 107 -3.71 -20.45 2.61
C ASN A 107 -3.09 -19.05 2.74
N ALA A 108 -1.83 -18.98 3.18
CA ALA A 108 -1.14 -17.71 3.41
C ALA A 108 -1.02 -16.88 2.12
N SER A 109 -0.75 -17.53 0.99
CA SER A 109 -0.64 -16.90 -0.33
C SER A 109 -1.96 -16.35 -0.88
N THR A 110 -3.11 -16.64 -0.27
CA THR A 110 -4.40 -16.06 -0.66
C THR A 110 -4.70 -14.74 0.05
N SER A 111 -3.86 -14.31 1.00
CA SER A 111 -4.01 -13.04 1.69
C SER A 111 -3.48 -11.88 0.86
N TRP A 112 -4.29 -10.86 0.66
CA TRP A 112 -3.87 -9.59 0.03
C TRP A 112 -3.41 -8.52 1.02
N SER A 113 -3.38 -8.82 2.33
CA SER A 113 -3.09 -7.83 3.38
C SER A 113 -1.76 -7.11 3.19
N ALA A 114 -0.72 -7.82 2.75
CA ALA A 114 0.59 -7.24 2.50
C ALA A 114 0.60 -6.26 1.31
N LEU A 115 -0.18 -6.54 0.25
CA LEU A 115 -0.39 -5.60 -0.86
C LEU A 115 -1.04 -4.31 -0.36
N TYR A 116 -2.13 -4.44 0.41
CA TYR A 116 -2.84 -3.28 0.95
C TYR A 116 -2.03 -2.49 1.98
N SER A 117 -1.15 -3.15 2.73
CA SER A 117 -0.20 -2.45 3.60
C SER A 117 0.77 -1.57 2.79
N THR A 118 1.20 -2.02 1.61
CA THR A 118 2.04 -1.24 0.70
C THR A 118 1.25 -0.09 0.05
N ILE A 119 0.02 -0.38 -0.39
CA ILE A 119 -0.90 0.62 -0.97
C ILE A 119 -1.19 1.74 0.03
N ASP A 120 -1.45 1.40 1.29
CA ASP A 120 -1.71 2.37 2.34
C ASP A 120 -0.51 3.28 2.61
N GLN A 121 0.69 2.72 2.66
CA GLN A 121 1.92 3.51 2.78
C GLN A 121 2.13 4.42 1.57
N ALA A 122 1.84 3.95 0.35
CA ALA A 122 1.92 4.77 -0.86
C ALA A 122 0.87 5.90 -0.83
N ASN A 123 -0.36 5.60 -0.40
CA ASN A 123 -1.41 6.60 -0.22
C ASN A 123 -1.00 7.69 0.76
N ALA A 124 -0.33 7.34 1.87
CA ALA A 124 0.17 8.30 2.83
C ALA A 124 1.22 9.24 2.19
N VAL A 125 2.18 8.70 1.46
CA VAL A 125 3.16 9.53 0.73
C VAL A 125 2.46 10.44 -0.29
N LEU A 126 1.53 9.92 -1.07
CA LEU A 126 0.79 10.70 -2.08
C LEU A 126 -0.06 11.82 -1.46
N LYS A 127 -0.57 11.61 -0.25
CA LYS A 127 -1.33 12.62 0.51
C LYS A 127 -0.44 13.73 1.03
N TYR A 128 0.72 13.39 1.60
CA TYR A 128 1.52 14.32 2.39
C TYR A 128 2.67 14.97 1.61
N ALA A 129 3.25 14.31 0.61
CA ALA A 129 4.31 14.91 -0.21
C ALA A 129 3.93 16.26 -0.85
N PRO A 130 2.68 16.49 -1.32
CA PRO A 130 2.28 17.77 -1.89
C PRO A 130 2.24 18.94 -0.90
N ILE A 131 2.04 18.67 0.40
CA ILE A 131 1.77 19.71 1.42
C ILE A 131 2.97 19.95 2.35
N VAL A 132 3.87 19.00 2.47
CA VAL A 132 5.08 19.14 3.29
C VAL A 132 6.07 20.08 2.59
N ASN A 133 6.75 20.92 3.38
CA ASN A 133 7.79 21.81 2.85
C ASN A 133 9.05 21.01 2.48
N MET A 134 9.29 20.86 1.18
CA MET A 134 10.40 20.09 0.61
C MET A 134 10.75 20.62 -0.78
N SER A 135 11.92 20.25 -1.30
CA SER A 135 12.29 20.60 -2.67
C SER A 135 11.42 19.90 -3.70
N GLU A 136 11.24 20.52 -4.86
CA GLU A 136 10.46 19.94 -5.96
C GLU A 136 11.04 18.60 -6.44
N LYS A 137 12.37 18.46 -6.40
CA LYS A 137 13.04 17.21 -6.74
C LYS A 137 12.68 16.07 -5.78
N GLU A 138 12.69 16.33 -4.47
CA GLU A 138 12.31 15.33 -3.46
C GLU A 138 10.84 14.99 -3.55
N ARG A 139 9.99 16.01 -3.74
CA ARG A 139 8.53 15.84 -3.92
C ARG A 139 8.21 14.96 -5.12
N SER A 140 8.79 15.28 -6.27
CA SER A 140 8.62 14.54 -7.50
C SER A 140 9.12 13.10 -7.36
N PHE A 141 10.29 12.89 -6.72
CA PHE A 141 10.77 11.55 -6.40
C PHE A 141 9.73 10.78 -5.56
N ALA A 142 9.26 11.35 -4.45
CA ALA A 142 8.34 10.68 -3.55
C ALA A 142 7.00 10.32 -4.23
N ILE A 143 6.42 11.26 -4.99
CA ILE A 143 5.16 11.05 -5.74
C ILE A 143 5.37 9.97 -6.81
N GLY A 144 6.46 10.03 -7.57
CA GLY A 144 6.73 9.04 -8.61
C GLY A 144 6.91 7.63 -8.06
N GLN A 145 7.68 7.48 -6.98
CA GLN A 145 7.91 6.18 -6.32
C GLN A 145 6.61 5.60 -5.71
N ALA A 146 5.83 6.44 -5.03
CA ALA A 146 4.58 6.01 -4.42
C ALA A 146 3.53 5.61 -5.47
N SER A 147 3.42 6.37 -6.57
CA SER A 147 2.52 6.04 -7.69
C SER A 147 2.91 4.73 -8.36
N PHE A 148 4.20 4.52 -8.64
CA PHE A 148 4.68 3.25 -9.17
C PHE A 148 4.33 2.08 -8.27
N ALA A 149 4.63 2.18 -6.99
CA ALA A 149 4.39 1.10 -6.03
C ALA A 149 2.89 0.77 -5.90
N ARG A 150 2.03 1.80 -5.87
CA ARG A 150 0.57 1.62 -5.82
C ARG A 150 0.04 0.96 -7.08
N ALA A 151 0.46 1.42 -8.26
CA ALA A 151 0.13 0.80 -9.54
C ALA A 151 0.54 -0.68 -9.57
N TYR A 152 1.76 -0.98 -9.17
CA TYR A 152 2.31 -2.34 -9.16
C TYR A 152 1.51 -3.26 -8.23
N CYS A 153 1.20 -2.81 -7.00
CA CYS A 153 0.41 -3.59 -6.06
C CYS A 153 -1.02 -3.81 -6.53
N TYR A 154 -1.70 -2.79 -7.06
CA TYR A 154 -3.04 -2.95 -7.63
C TYR A 154 -3.04 -3.85 -8.86
N PHE A 155 -2.01 -3.80 -9.69
CA PHE A 155 -1.91 -4.66 -10.86
C PHE A 155 -1.81 -6.14 -10.46
N TRP A 156 -1.04 -6.47 -9.43
CA TRP A 156 -1.04 -7.81 -8.85
C TRP A 156 -2.41 -8.16 -8.24
N ALA A 157 -2.99 -7.26 -7.46
CA ALA A 157 -4.28 -7.50 -6.82
C ALA A 157 -5.40 -7.79 -7.85
N ALA A 158 -5.53 -6.96 -8.88
CA ALA A 158 -6.55 -7.11 -9.89
C ALA A 158 -6.37 -8.38 -10.75
N ARG A 159 -5.13 -8.77 -11.03
CA ARG A 159 -4.84 -10.00 -11.78
C ARG A 159 -5.17 -11.27 -11.00
N LEU A 160 -4.95 -11.26 -9.68
CA LEU A 160 -5.11 -12.45 -8.84
C LEU A 160 -6.54 -12.62 -8.31
N TRP A 161 -7.21 -11.52 -7.93
CA TRP A 161 -8.51 -11.56 -7.27
C TRP A 161 -9.65 -10.90 -8.05
N GLY A 162 -9.36 -10.27 -9.18
CA GLY A 162 -10.37 -9.56 -9.97
C GLY A 162 -10.84 -8.26 -9.29
N ASP A 163 -12.10 -8.21 -8.91
CA ASP A 163 -12.65 -7.08 -8.15
C ASP A 163 -12.03 -7.02 -6.75
N VAL A 164 -11.43 -5.89 -6.42
CA VAL A 164 -10.73 -5.66 -5.15
C VAL A 164 -11.07 -4.27 -4.61
N PRO A 165 -10.93 -4.03 -3.29
CA PRO A 165 -11.11 -2.68 -2.75
C PRO A 165 -10.18 -1.66 -3.42
N LEU A 166 -10.71 -0.51 -3.82
CA LEU A 166 -9.93 0.59 -4.38
C LEU A 166 -9.79 1.71 -3.36
N ASN A 167 -8.75 1.62 -2.53
CA ASN A 167 -8.42 2.61 -1.52
C ASN A 167 -7.36 3.58 -2.06
N LEU A 168 -7.71 4.86 -2.14
CA LEU A 168 -6.82 5.92 -2.67
C LEU A 168 -6.40 6.94 -1.61
N VAL A 169 -6.82 6.71 -0.37
CA VAL A 169 -6.45 7.54 0.78
C VAL A 169 -5.85 6.65 1.88
N PRO A 170 -4.92 7.15 2.71
CA PRO A 170 -4.37 6.38 3.80
C PRO A 170 -5.39 6.19 4.91
N ILE A 171 -5.30 5.07 5.61
CA ILE A 171 -6.13 4.78 6.79
C ILE A 171 -5.41 5.34 8.03
N GLU A 172 -5.94 6.41 8.58
CA GLU A 172 -5.36 7.13 9.72
C GLU A 172 -6.20 6.98 11.00
N SER A 173 -7.43 6.51 10.87
CA SER A 173 -8.35 6.27 11.98
C SER A 173 -9.25 5.09 11.71
N VAL A 174 -9.54 4.30 12.74
CA VAL A 174 -10.49 3.17 12.67
C VAL A 174 -11.93 3.60 12.38
N SER A 175 -12.23 4.89 12.51
CA SER A 175 -13.55 5.46 12.19
C SER A 175 -13.72 5.86 10.73
N GLN A 176 -12.66 5.78 9.91
CA GLN A 176 -12.75 6.10 8.49
C GLN A 176 -13.57 5.05 7.73
N PRO A 177 -14.44 5.47 6.78
CA PRO A 177 -15.21 4.54 5.95
C PRO A 177 -14.31 3.55 5.17
N GLU A 178 -13.12 3.98 4.79
CA GLU A 178 -12.12 3.20 4.06
C GLU A 178 -11.57 2.01 4.87
N CYS A 179 -11.79 1.97 6.20
CA CYS A 179 -11.48 0.79 7.01
C CYS A 179 -12.37 -0.42 6.68
N TYR A 180 -13.53 -0.18 6.09
CA TYR A 180 -14.50 -1.21 5.72
C TYR A 180 -14.85 -1.15 4.22
N PRO A 181 -13.85 -1.29 3.35
CA PRO A 181 -14.03 -1.08 1.93
C PRO A 181 -14.84 -2.21 1.30
N VAL A 182 -15.63 -1.86 0.30
CA VAL A 182 -16.24 -2.82 -0.61
C VAL A 182 -15.32 -3.05 -1.82
N ARG A 183 -15.48 -4.18 -2.51
CA ARG A 183 -14.77 -4.42 -3.76
C ARG A 183 -15.25 -3.44 -4.82
N ALA A 184 -14.33 -2.78 -5.48
CA ALA A 184 -14.59 -2.01 -6.70
C ALA A 184 -14.53 -2.93 -7.92
N PRO A 185 -15.24 -2.62 -8.99
CA PRO A 185 -15.07 -3.31 -10.26
C PRO A 185 -13.61 -3.27 -10.73
N LYS A 186 -13.10 -4.39 -11.21
CA LYS A 186 -11.72 -4.46 -11.72
C LYS A 186 -11.41 -3.42 -12.81
N ALA A 187 -12.42 -3.00 -13.58
CA ALA A 187 -12.26 -1.97 -14.59
C ALA A 187 -11.82 -0.63 -13.97
N ASP A 188 -12.40 -0.25 -12.83
CA ASP A 188 -12.04 0.98 -12.11
C ASP A 188 -10.61 0.85 -11.52
N VAL A 189 -10.27 -0.35 -11.04
CA VAL A 189 -8.90 -0.63 -10.55
C VAL A 189 -7.89 -0.51 -11.68
N TYR A 190 -8.16 -1.08 -12.86
CA TYR A 190 -7.28 -0.94 -14.03
C TYR A 190 -7.19 0.52 -14.50
N ALA A 191 -8.27 1.26 -14.49
CA ALA A 191 -8.24 2.69 -14.81
C ALA A 191 -7.30 3.46 -13.86
N GLN A 192 -7.39 3.20 -12.57
CA GLN A 192 -6.51 3.81 -11.58
C GLN A 192 -5.04 3.41 -11.76
N ILE A 193 -4.76 2.15 -12.10
CA ILE A 193 -3.40 1.70 -12.43
C ILE A 193 -2.81 2.53 -13.57
N GLY A 194 -3.59 2.80 -14.62
CA GLY A 194 -3.17 3.65 -15.74
C GLY A 194 -2.85 5.08 -15.29
N VAL A 195 -3.67 5.66 -14.41
CA VAL A 195 -3.42 6.99 -13.82
C VAL A 195 -2.13 6.99 -13.01
N ASP A 196 -1.90 5.99 -12.17
CA ASP A 196 -0.72 5.91 -11.32
C ASP A 196 0.56 5.71 -12.14
N ILE A 197 0.52 4.88 -13.20
CA ILE A 197 1.64 4.73 -14.14
C ILE A 197 1.97 6.06 -14.80
N GLN A 198 0.96 6.81 -15.27
CA GLN A 198 1.18 8.10 -15.88
C GLN A 198 1.75 9.11 -14.87
N THR A 199 1.22 9.15 -13.65
CA THR A 199 1.75 10.00 -12.58
C THR A 199 3.23 9.68 -12.28
N ALA A 200 3.59 8.39 -12.26
CA ALA A 200 4.99 7.99 -12.09
C ALA A 200 5.88 8.46 -13.25
N LEU A 201 5.40 8.39 -14.49
CA LEU A 201 6.12 8.87 -15.67
C LEU A 201 6.26 10.39 -15.70
N ASP A 202 5.25 11.14 -15.29
CA ASP A 202 5.29 12.60 -15.19
C ASP A 202 6.37 13.08 -14.20
N ASN A 203 6.72 12.22 -13.23
CA ASN A 203 7.77 12.44 -12.25
C ASN A 203 9.09 11.71 -12.56
N ALA A 204 9.21 11.10 -13.73
CA ALA A 204 10.30 10.18 -14.09
C ALA A 204 11.69 10.83 -14.11
N ALA A 205 11.78 12.13 -14.36
CA ALA A 205 13.05 12.85 -14.35
C ALA A 205 13.78 12.81 -12.99
N ASN A 206 13.04 12.57 -11.92
CA ASN A 206 13.56 12.56 -10.55
C ASN A 206 13.50 11.18 -9.88
N LEU A 207 13.12 10.11 -10.60
CA LEU A 207 13.03 8.75 -10.03
C LEU A 207 14.37 8.13 -9.63
N GLY A 208 15.48 8.67 -10.11
CA GLY A 208 16.81 8.10 -9.87
C GLY A 208 17.21 7.08 -10.94
N SER A 209 18.41 6.53 -10.75
CA SER A 209 19.03 5.62 -11.72
C SER A 209 19.58 4.33 -11.08
N ASP A 210 19.41 4.15 -9.78
CA ASP A 210 19.88 2.95 -9.09
C ASP A 210 18.82 1.83 -9.06
N CYS A 211 19.24 0.62 -8.74
CA CYS A 211 18.39 -0.56 -8.74
C CYS A 211 17.53 -0.72 -7.48
N TYR A 212 17.65 0.18 -6.51
CA TYR A 212 16.91 0.10 -5.24
C TYR A 212 15.52 0.71 -5.33
N PHE A 213 15.28 1.55 -6.33
CA PHE A 213 14.04 2.28 -6.55
C PHE A 213 13.54 2.11 -7.98
N ALA A 214 12.26 2.43 -8.21
CA ALA A 214 11.75 2.45 -9.55
C ALA A 214 12.47 3.52 -10.37
N THR A 215 13.01 3.10 -11.51
CA THR A 215 13.57 3.98 -12.52
C THR A 215 12.52 4.27 -13.60
N LYS A 216 12.77 5.23 -14.48
CA LYS A 216 11.94 5.45 -15.67
C LYS A 216 11.75 4.17 -16.49
N THR A 217 12.82 3.37 -16.63
CA THR A 217 12.79 2.07 -17.30
C THR A 217 11.82 1.10 -16.61
N ALA A 218 11.87 1.00 -15.27
CA ALA A 218 10.96 0.15 -14.52
C ALA A 218 9.49 0.56 -14.68
N VAL A 219 9.20 1.86 -14.70
CA VAL A 219 7.83 2.36 -14.94
C VAL A 219 7.35 2.05 -16.35
N ASN A 220 8.22 2.20 -17.37
CA ASN A 220 7.86 1.85 -18.74
C ASN A 220 7.67 0.34 -18.93
N LEU A 221 8.44 -0.51 -18.25
CA LEU A 221 8.21 -1.96 -18.25
C LEU A 221 6.84 -2.30 -17.61
N LEU A 222 6.50 -1.69 -16.50
CA LEU A 222 5.16 -1.86 -15.91
C LEU A 222 4.06 -1.38 -16.85
N LYS A 223 4.27 -0.24 -17.55
CA LYS A 223 3.33 0.29 -18.55
C LYS A 223 3.12 -0.69 -19.69
N ALA A 224 4.20 -1.28 -20.22
CA ALA A 224 4.13 -2.25 -21.29
C ALA A 224 3.40 -3.52 -20.85
N GLU A 225 3.72 -4.07 -19.67
CA GLU A 225 3.03 -5.25 -19.12
C GLU A 225 1.54 -4.98 -18.87
N TYR A 226 1.20 -3.82 -18.30
CA TYR A 226 -0.17 -3.38 -18.12
C TYR A 226 -0.91 -3.29 -19.46
N ALA A 227 -0.32 -2.66 -20.45
CA ALA A 227 -0.94 -2.48 -21.75
C ALA A 227 -1.17 -3.83 -22.46
N LEU A 228 -0.21 -4.74 -22.43
CA LEU A 228 -0.37 -6.10 -22.97
C LEU A 228 -1.46 -6.88 -22.23
N TRP A 229 -1.54 -6.74 -20.91
CA TRP A 229 -2.61 -7.34 -20.12
C TRP A 229 -3.99 -6.80 -20.48
N MET A 230 -4.11 -5.48 -20.66
CA MET A 230 -5.36 -4.84 -21.08
C MET A 230 -5.78 -5.31 -22.46
N TYR A 231 -4.86 -5.45 -23.38
CA TYR A 231 -5.12 -5.98 -24.72
C TYR A 231 -5.58 -7.45 -24.67
N THR A 232 -4.80 -8.33 -24.04
CA THR A 232 -5.02 -9.78 -24.10
C THR A 232 -6.16 -10.25 -23.21
N ASN A 233 -6.25 -9.73 -21.98
CA ASN A 233 -7.15 -10.25 -20.95
C ASN A 233 -8.39 -9.39 -20.73
N GLN A 234 -8.32 -8.08 -21.01
CA GLN A 234 -9.46 -7.18 -20.84
C GLN A 234 -10.09 -6.77 -22.17
N LYS A 235 -9.58 -7.26 -23.31
CA LYS A 235 -10.06 -6.95 -24.67
C LYS A 235 -10.12 -5.44 -24.95
N GLY A 236 -9.13 -4.70 -24.49
CA GLY A 236 -9.09 -3.24 -24.53
C GLY A 236 -8.87 -2.64 -25.94
N GLY A 237 -8.59 -3.47 -26.96
CA GLY A 237 -8.39 -3.02 -28.33
C GLY A 237 -6.94 -2.64 -28.68
N ASP A 238 -6.69 -2.38 -29.95
CA ASP A 238 -5.35 -2.22 -30.54
C ASP A 238 -4.60 -0.99 -29.99
N SER A 239 -5.28 0.00 -29.44
CA SER A 239 -4.64 1.15 -28.79
C SER A 239 -3.71 0.73 -27.64
N TYR A 240 -4.00 -0.39 -26.99
CA TYR A 240 -3.13 -0.92 -25.94
C TYR A 240 -1.88 -1.61 -26.51
N LEU A 241 -1.93 -2.15 -27.73
CA LEU A 241 -0.70 -2.63 -28.40
C LEU A 241 0.23 -1.47 -28.74
N THR A 242 -0.33 -0.35 -29.25
CA THR A 242 0.45 0.87 -29.50
C THR A 242 1.05 1.38 -28.18
N LEU A 243 0.25 1.41 -27.11
CA LEU A 243 0.73 1.85 -25.78
C LEU A 243 1.87 0.97 -25.26
N ALA A 244 1.81 -0.35 -25.49
CA ALA A 244 2.87 -1.28 -25.10
C ALA A 244 4.14 -1.05 -25.94
N GLN A 245 4.00 -0.86 -27.27
CA GLN A 245 5.11 -0.58 -28.16
C GLN A 245 5.81 0.71 -27.76
N ASP A 246 5.07 1.81 -27.59
CA ASP A 246 5.62 3.11 -27.18
C ASP A 246 6.38 3.01 -25.85
N ALA A 247 5.86 2.21 -24.90
CA ALA A 247 6.52 2.01 -23.62
C ALA A 247 7.83 1.21 -23.76
N LEU A 248 7.87 0.21 -24.64
CA LEU A 248 9.09 -0.57 -24.91
C LEU A 248 10.13 0.25 -25.68
N ASP A 249 9.70 1.06 -26.65
CA ASP A 249 10.58 1.94 -27.42
C ASP A 249 11.19 3.07 -26.55
N ALA A 250 10.51 3.41 -25.45
CA ALA A 250 11.01 4.38 -24.48
C ALA A 250 12.03 3.81 -23.47
N LEU A 251 12.37 2.52 -23.56
CA LEU A 251 13.38 1.91 -22.68
C LEU A 251 14.78 2.36 -23.06
N ASP A 252 15.50 2.91 -22.08
CA ASP A 252 16.95 3.14 -22.22
C ASP A 252 17.70 1.88 -21.74
N LEU A 253 18.10 1.06 -22.69
CA LEU A 253 18.85 -0.18 -22.44
C LEU A 253 20.38 0.03 -22.51
N THR A 254 20.84 1.26 -22.73
CA THR A 254 22.27 1.56 -22.95
C THR A 254 23.06 1.70 -21.64
N ASN A 255 22.39 1.86 -20.50
CA ASN A 255 23.02 2.08 -19.19
C ASN A 255 23.20 0.81 -18.33
N ASN A 256 23.21 -0.37 -18.93
CA ASN A 256 23.40 -1.65 -18.23
C ASN A 256 24.84 -2.20 -18.40
N ALA A 257 25.84 -1.36 -18.20
CA ALA A 257 27.23 -1.80 -18.10
C ALA A 257 27.81 -1.47 -16.73
#